data_33a8936c011736b16f4bb4dd8333d9ca
#
_entry.id   33a8936c011736b16f4bb4dd8333d9ca
#
_cell.length_a   1.000
_cell.length_b   1.000
_cell.length_c   1.000
_cell.angle_alpha   90.00
_cell.angle_beta   90.00
_cell.angle_gamma   90.00
#
_symmetry.space_group_name_H-M   'P 1'
#
loop_
_entity.id
_entity.type
_entity.pdbx_description
1 polymer ?
#
loop_
_entity_poly.entity_id
_entity_poly.type
_entity_poly.pdbx_seq_one_letter_code
_entity_poly.pdbx_strand_id
1 'polypeptide(L)'
;MPSVGFSFGESIYNRNLPKEDCFNLLEINFKGDIKLTQDFLVKDINLAPEGQLKIDWVAKWMKVLNRLQKKFSIDNSFKNKRVALCIHLEAKTAYLALIIQKLGSEVWITSSNTLSTKDEVAAALAKKGVHVFAIHGASQQEYRSYLRSIVENKPHVVVDDGGDVCELLHRHPDYGENLKGICEETTTGVARLKLMAEDGRLRYPAIGINDAKSKYLFDNRYGTGQSTWTAIMHLTNMNIAGKTVVVIGYGWVGRGVALRAKGLGAEVIVTEIDPWKALESRMDGFKVMPILKAAPLGDIFVTTTGLENVLRIEHIEQMKSGAFLANTGHFDFEIDVKGLSRTAHYMKEAREGIEEFTMPNGNKIYLLAQGGLVNIAGGLGHPVEIMDLSFALQLGCLHYLLSSEKLAPGVYPVPDEIDEMVVREKLKVDGIEIDGFGKEVIG
;
A
#
# COMPACT_ATOMS: atom_id res chain seq x y z
N MET A 1 20.47 38.81 -29.85
CA MET A 1 19.67 37.55 -29.76
C MET A 1 19.28 37.39 -28.32
N PRO A 2 18.01 37.56 -27.92
CA PRO A 2 17.60 37.45 -26.53
C PRO A 2 17.20 36.03 -26.22
N SER A 3 17.64 35.54 -25.07
CA SER A 3 17.30 34.31 -24.43
C SER A 3 15.84 34.30 -23.96
N VAL A 4 15.04 33.39 -24.45
CA VAL A 4 13.65 33.18 -24.01
C VAL A 4 13.70 32.19 -22.81
N GLY A 5 13.49 32.73 -21.60
CA GLY A 5 13.25 31.93 -20.40
C GLY A 5 11.80 31.46 -20.41
N PHE A 6 11.59 30.16 -20.39
CA PHE A 6 10.28 29.56 -20.10
C PHE A 6 10.07 29.52 -18.58
N SER A 7 9.16 30.34 -18.09
CA SER A 7 8.62 30.23 -16.75
C SER A 7 7.61 29.09 -16.74
N PHE A 8 7.77 28.14 -15.82
CA PHE A 8 6.77 27.12 -15.54
C PHE A 8 5.51 27.78 -14.97
N GLY A 9 4.38 27.56 -15.65
CA GLY A 9 3.08 28.07 -15.27
C GLY A 9 2.64 27.53 -13.91
N GLU A 10 2.24 28.46 -13.06
CA GLU A 10 1.59 28.18 -11.80
C GLU A 10 0.26 27.47 -12.04
N SER A 11 0.09 26.32 -11.39
CA SER A 11 -1.13 25.53 -11.34
C SER A 11 -2.27 26.35 -10.74
N ILE A 12 -3.41 26.37 -11.44
CA ILE A 12 -4.67 27.02 -11.04
C ILE A 12 -5.31 26.22 -9.89
N TYR A 13 -4.86 26.47 -8.66
CA TYR A 13 -5.59 26.17 -7.44
C TYR A 13 -5.38 27.30 -6.44
N ASN A 14 -6.02 28.43 -6.73
CA ASN A 14 -6.13 29.53 -5.79
C ASN A 14 -7.62 29.74 -5.48
N ARG A 15 -8.15 29.10 -4.45
CA ARG A 15 -9.37 29.52 -3.76
C ARG A 15 -9.11 29.59 -2.27
N ASN A 16 -8.81 30.82 -1.83
CA ASN A 16 -9.08 31.46 -0.55
C ASN A 16 -9.27 30.53 0.68
N LEU A 17 -8.14 30.18 1.32
CA LEU A 17 -8.07 29.95 2.75
C LEU A 17 -7.17 31.02 3.36
N PRO A 18 -7.47 31.57 4.55
CA PRO A 18 -6.62 32.56 5.18
C PRO A 18 -5.26 31.97 5.48
N LYS A 19 -4.21 32.52 4.89
CA LYS A 19 -2.81 32.09 5.02
C LYS A 19 -2.23 32.30 6.44
N GLU A 20 -2.97 32.94 7.34
CA GLU A 20 -2.45 33.34 8.66
C GLU A 20 -2.54 32.23 9.72
N ASP A 21 -3.43 31.25 9.61
CA ASP A 21 -3.61 30.24 10.65
C ASP A 21 -2.69 29.00 10.49
N CYS A 22 -2.12 28.76 9.30
CA CYS A 22 -1.20 27.64 9.09
C CYS A 22 0.27 27.94 9.40
N PHE A 23 0.67 29.19 9.49
CA PHE A 23 2.08 29.59 9.65
C PHE A 23 2.54 29.76 11.11
N ASN A 24 1.64 29.87 12.07
CA ASN A 24 2.01 30.06 13.49
C ASN A 24 2.37 28.77 14.23
N LEU A 25 2.49 27.64 13.54
CA LEU A 25 2.67 26.31 14.13
C LEU A 25 4.05 25.69 13.86
N LEU A 26 4.95 26.41 13.20
CA LEU A 26 6.28 25.93 12.82
C LEU A 26 7.35 26.81 13.48
N GLU A 27 8.00 26.34 14.54
CA GLU A 27 9.27 26.90 14.98
C GLU A 27 10.40 26.41 14.06
N ILE A 28 10.91 27.30 13.19
CA ILE A 28 12.07 27.01 12.34
C ILE A 28 13.33 27.26 13.16
N ASN A 29 14.00 26.20 13.58
CA ASN A 29 15.36 26.31 14.09
C ASN A 29 16.33 26.52 12.91
N PHE A 30 17.33 27.39 13.09
CA PHE A 30 18.34 27.82 12.12
C PHE A 30 19.23 26.69 11.50
N LYS A 31 18.93 25.42 11.79
CA LYS A 31 19.56 24.22 11.20
C LYS A 31 18.67 23.50 10.15
N GLY A 32 17.56 24.09 9.74
CA GLY A 32 16.71 23.52 8.70
C GLY A 32 15.82 22.34 9.13
N ASP A 33 15.78 22.00 10.41
CA ASP A 33 14.91 20.95 10.94
C ASP A 33 13.59 21.56 11.44
N ILE A 34 12.49 21.15 10.82
CA ILE A 34 11.12 21.50 11.27
C ILE A 34 10.79 20.58 12.46
N LYS A 35 10.73 21.11 13.68
CA LYS A 35 10.26 20.35 14.84
C LYS A 35 8.75 20.57 15.00
N LEU A 36 7.97 19.53 14.82
CA LEU A 36 6.53 19.56 15.07
C LEU A 36 6.29 19.56 16.58
N THR A 37 5.65 20.59 17.11
CA THR A 37 5.31 20.74 18.53
C THR A 37 3.91 20.21 18.86
N GLN A 38 3.19 19.64 17.87
CA GLN A 38 1.82 19.16 18.00
C GLN A 38 1.75 17.64 18.08
N ASP A 39 0.75 17.14 18.79
CA ASP A 39 0.44 15.70 18.91
C ASP A 39 -0.06 15.08 17.59
N PHE A 40 -0.47 15.89 16.62
CA PHE A 40 -0.90 15.44 15.29
C PHE A 40 -0.78 16.56 14.24
N LEU A 41 -0.71 16.17 12.97
CA LEU A 41 -0.82 17.06 11.81
C LEU A 41 -1.73 16.39 10.76
N VAL A 42 -2.92 16.94 10.59
CA VAL A 42 -3.95 16.49 9.65
C VAL A 42 -4.50 17.69 8.89
N LYS A 43 -5.10 17.47 7.73
CA LYS A 43 -5.59 18.53 6.84
C LYS A 43 -6.69 19.39 7.49
N ASP A 44 -7.69 18.76 8.05
CA ASP A 44 -8.81 19.41 8.74
C ASP A 44 -9.41 18.42 9.77
N ILE A 45 -9.33 18.78 11.03
CA ILE A 45 -9.88 17.96 12.13
C ILE A 45 -11.43 17.84 12.09
N ASN A 46 -12.11 18.75 11.40
CA ASN A 46 -13.56 18.73 11.28
C ASN A 46 -14.06 17.62 10.34
N LEU A 47 -13.19 17.01 9.54
CA LEU A 47 -13.51 15.83 8.71
C LEU A 47 -13.71 14.54 9.57
N ALA A 48 -13.34 14.55 10.83
CA ALA A 48 -13.36 13.36 11.70
C ALA A 48 -14.71 12.62 11.77
N PRO A 49 -15.89 13.26 11.78
CA PRO A 49 -17.16 12.51 11.78
C PRO A 49 -17.34 11.59 10.57
N GLU A 50 -16.91 12.02 9.38
CA GLU A 50 -16.96 11.19 8.19
C GLU A 50 -15.98 10.00 8.29
N GLY A 51 -14.75 10.26 8.72
CA GLY A 51 -13.76 9.22 8.94
C GLY A 51 -14.21 8.20 10.00
N GLN A 52 -14.87 8.67 11.07
CA GLN A 52 -15.40 7.78 12.10
C GLN A 52 -16.42 6.78 11.55
N LEU A 53 -17.34 7.23 10.67
CA LEU A 53 -18.32 6.33 10.03
C LEU A 53 -17.62 5.23 9.21
N LYS A 54 -16.54 5.58 8.49
CA LYS A 54 -15.77 4.61 7.73
C LYS A 54 -15.05 3.61 8.64
N ILE A 55 -14.47 4.07 9.74
CA ILE A 55 -13.82 3.20 10.74
C ILE A 55 -14.85 2.29 11.43
N ASP A 56 -16.01 2.82 11.82
CA ASP A 56 -17.06 2.03 12.46
C ASP A 56 -17.63 0.95 11.53
N TRP A 57 -17.66 1.23 10.22
CA TRP A 57 -18.03 0.22 9.22
C TRP A 57 -17.07 -0.95 9.20
N VAL A 58 -15.75 -0.68 9.03
CA VAL A 58 -14.74 -1.74 8.92
C VAL A 58 -14.60 -2.51 10.23
N ALA A 59 -14.77 -1.86 11.39
CA ALA A 59 -14.71 -2.49 12.70
C ALA A 59 -15.70 -3.66 12.87
N LYS A 60 -16.86 -3.59 12.18
CA LYS A 60 -17.88 -4.66 12.19
C LYS A 60 -17.41 -5.91 11.44
N TRP A 61 -16.56 -5.74 10.44
CA TRP A 61 -16.16 -6.79 9.50
C TRP A 61 -14.76 -7.34 9.76
N MET A 62 -13.91 -6.64 10.51
CA MET A 62 -12.59 -7.12 10.92
C MET A 62 -12.70 -8.02 12.17
N LYS A 63 -13.37 -9.16 11.99
CA LYS A 63 -13.75 -10.06 13.07
C LYS A 63 -12.58 -10.86 13.63
N VAL A 64 -11.59 -11.21 12.82
CA VAL A 64 -10.37 -11.91 13.27
C VAL A 64 -9.56 -10.99 14.17
N LEU A 65 -9.35 -9.75 13.74
CA LEU A 65 -8.65 -8.72 14.51
C LEU A 65 -9.34 -8.46 15.85
N ASN A 66 -10.69 -8.41 15.86
CA ASN A 66 -11.48 -8.27 17.09
C ASN A 66 -11.29 -9.44 18.08
N ARG A 67 -11.14 -10.66 17.57
CA ARG A 67 -10.88 -11.84 18.41
C ARG A 67 -9.46 -11.81 18.98
N LEU A 68 -8.46 -11.45 18.15
CA LEU A 68 -7.08 -11.33 18.61
C LEU A 68 -6.91 -10.18 19.62
N GLN A 69 -7.61 -9.06 19.47
CA GLN A 69 -7.61 -7.99 20.46
C GLN A 69 -8.06 -8.49 21.83
N LYS A 70 -9.14 -9.30 21.90
CA LYS A 70 -9.58 -9.89 23.15
C LYS A 70 -8.55 -10.87 23.72
N LYS A 71 -7.91 -11.68 22.87
CA LYS A 71 -6.87 -12.63 23.28
C LYS A 71 -5.65 -11.92 23.86
N PHE A 72 -5.14 -10.88 23.20
CA PHE A 72 -3.93 -10.17 23.61
C PHE A 72 -4.16 -9.11 24.70
N SER A 73 -5.40 -8.83 25.09
CA SER A 73 -5.68 -7.97 26.24
C SER A 73 -5.34 -8.59 27.60
N ILE A 74 -5.03 -9.89 27.63
CA ILE A 74 -4.85 -10.66 28.87
C ILE A 74 -3.45 -10.49 29.46
N ASP A 75 -2.41 -10.39 28.60
CA ASP A 75 -1.01 -10.46 29.06
C ASP A 75 -0.30 -9.10 29.20
N ASN A 76 -0.98 -8.02 28.92
CA ASN A 76 -0.45 -6.65 29.02
C ASN A 76 0.82 -6.37 28.16
N SER A 77 1.14 -7.19 27.17
CA SER A 77 2.36 -7.03 26.33
C SER A 77 2.44 -5.67 25.63
N PHE A 78 1.29 -5.12 25.24
CA PHE A 78 1.17 -3.80 24.58
C PHE A 78 1.16 -2.62 25.59
N LYS A 79 0.95 -2.87 26.86
CA LYS A 79 0.78 -1.80 27.85
C LYS A 79 2.02 -0.94 27.98
N ASN A 80 1.84 0.40 27.87
CA ASN A 80 2.89 1.41 27.93
C ASN A 80 3.98 1.22 26.85
N LYS A 81 3.65 0.61 25.72
CA LYS A 81 4.53 0.52 24.56
C LYS A 81 4.23 1.62 23.57
N ARG A 82 5.26 2.07 22.85
CA ARG A 82 5.15 3.00 21.74
C ARG A 82 5.23 2.20 20.44
N VAL A 83 4.22 2.37 19.60
CA VAL A 83 4.10 1.68 18.31
C VAL A 83 4.04 2.72 17.20
N ALA A 84 4.95 2.63 16.23
CA ALA A 84 4.91 3.45 15.04
C ALA A 84 4.35 2.65 13.85
N LEU A 85 3.46 3.27 13.08
CA LEU A 85 2.88 2.68 11.87
C LEU A 85 3.13 3.60 10.68
N CYS A 86 3.69 3.05 9.62
CA CYS A 86 3.83 3.68 8.32
C CYS A 86 3.24 2.72 7.27
N ILE A 87 1.95 2.86 7.01
CA ILE A 87 1.20 2.01 6.08
C ILE A 87 0.05 2.83 5.49
N HIS A 88 -0.47 2.46 4.31
CA HIS A 88 -1.55 3.21 3.66
C HIS A 88 -2.66 3.62 4.63
N LEU A 89 -2.83 4.93 4.88
CA LEU A 89 -3.74 5.44 5.90
C LEU A 89 -5.17 5.56 5.38
N GLU A 90 -5.95 4.51 5.60
CA GLU A 90 -7.37 4.40 5.31
C GLU A 90 -8.11 3.71 6.48
N ALA A 91 -9.41 3.46 6.36
CA ALA A 91 -10.24 3.05 7.49
C ALA A 91 -9.80 1.75 8.19
N LYS A 92 -9.32 0.74 7.42
CA LYS A 92 -8.88 -0.55 7.99
C LYS A 92 -7.58 -0.40 8.77
N THR A 93 -6.64 0.38 8.25
CA THR A 93 -5.40 0.76 8.94
C THR A 93 -5.69 1.54 10.21
N ALA A 94 -6.60 2.51 10.13
CA ALA A 94 -7.03 3.26 11.30
C ALA A 94 -7.62 2.34 12.38
N TYR A 95 -8.37 1.33 11.98
CA TYR A 95 -8.92 0.38 12.93
C TYR A 95 -7.83 -0.47 13.61
N LEU A 96 -6.80 -0.93 12.88
CA LEU A 96 -5.63 -1.58 13.48
C LEU A 96 -4.97 -0.67 14.52
N ALA A 97 -4.74 0.62 14.19
CA ALA A 97 -4.16 1.59 15.13
C ALA A 97 -4.98 1.72 16.42
N LEU A 98 -6.32 1.81 16.30
CA LEU A 98 -7.22 1.86 17.46
C LEU A 98 -7.24 0.57 18.28
N ILE A 99 -7.08 -0.59 17.66
CA ILE A 99 -6.93 -1.88 18.38
C ILE A 99 -5.63 -1.88 19.18
N ILE A 100 -4.51 -1.45 18.62
CA ILE A 100 -3.21 -1.36 19.28
C ILE A 100 -3.29 -0.35 20.46
N GLN A 101 -3.93 0.81 20.26
CA GLN A 101 -4.17 1.78 21.32
C GLN A 101 -5.04 1.18 22.45
N LYS A 102 -6.11 0.47 22.09
CA LYS A 102 -7.00 -0.18 23.06
C LYS A 102 -6.31 -1.28 23.88
N LEU A 103 -5.25 -1.89 23.35
CA LEU A 103 -4.39 -2.83 24.07
C LEU A 103 -3.42 -2.12 25.03
N GLY A 104 -3.40 -0.79 25.07
CA GLY A 104 -2.64 0.02 26.01
C GLY A 104 -1.34 0.62 25.48
N SER A 105 -1.14 0.61 24.18
CA SER A 105 0.01 1.28 23.53
C SER A 105 -0.31 2.72 23.18
N GLU A 106 0.73 3.55 23.17
CA GLU A 106 0.73 4.83 22.46
C GLU A 106 1.06 4.59 21.00
N VAL A 107 0.29 5.21 20.10
CA VAL A 107 0.38 4.94 18.65
C VAL A 107 0.71 6.21 17.90
N TRP A 108 1.76 6.14 17.06
CA TRP A 108 2.16 7.17 16.09
C TRP A 108 1.95 6.60 14.68
N ILE A 109 1.29 7.36 13.81
CA ILE A 109 0.94 6.86 12.47
C ILE A 109 1.15 7.92 11.40
N THR A 110 1.69 7.47 10.27
CA THR A 110 1.66 8.16 8.98
C THR A 110 1.23 7.21 7.87
N SER A 111 1.03 7.74 6.66
CA SER A 111 0.77 6.93 5.47
C SER A 111 2.09 6.58 4.77
N SER A 112 2.23 5.37 4.25
CA SER A 112 3.37 4.97 3.39
C SER A 112 3.33 5.63 2.00
N ASN A 113 2.17 6.18 1.61
CA ASN A 113 1.99 6.89 0.35
C ASN A 113 1.01 8.05 0.52
N THR A 114 1.42 9.27 0.17
CA THR A 114 0.62 10.47 0.38
C THR A 114 -0.66 10.48 -0.45
N LEU A 115 -0.67 9.88 -1.65
CA LEU A 115 -1.87 9.79 -2.51
C LEU A 115 -2.89 8.77 -2.01
N SER A 116 -2.50 7.84 -1.13
CA SER A 116 -3.42 6.87 -0.52
C SER A 116 -4.00 7.33 0.81
N THR A 117 -3.53 8.45 1.35
CA THR A 117 -4.03 9.03 2.60
C THR A 117 -5.49 9.45 2.47
N LYS A 118 -6.31 9.09 3.45
CA LYS A 118 -7.70 9.56 3.58
C LYS A 118 -7.78 10.59 4.72
N ASP A 119 -7.91 11.87 4.35
CA ASP A 119 -7.83 13.00 5.31
C ASP A 119 -8.87 12.91 6.42
N GLU A 120 -10.09 12.46 6.10
CA GLU A 120 -11.18 12.26 7.08
C GLU A 120 -10.86 11.15 8.09
N VAL A 121 -10.14 10.11 7.65
CA VAL A 121 -9.69 9.01 8.51
C VAL A 121 -8.56 9.45 9.42
N ALA A 122 -7.60 10.21 8.89
CA ALA A 122 -6.53 10.83 9.68
C ALA A 122 -7.11 11.74 10.79
N ALA A 123 -8.09 12.58 10.45
CA ALA A 123 -8.79 13.43 11.39
C ALA A 123 -9.53 12.64 12.48
N ALA A 124 -10.17 11.52 12.11
CA ALA A 124 -10.88 10.67 13.08
C ALA A 124 -9.91 10.02 14.08
N LEU A 125 -8.75 9.55 13.64
CA LEU A 125 -7.71 9.01 14.53
C LEU A 125 -7.16 10.08 15.48
N ALA A 126 -6.85 11.27 14.97
CA ALA A 126 -6.38 12.39 15.79
C ALA A 126 -7.38 12.73 16.91
N LYS A 127 -8.69 12.77 16.61
CA LYS A 127 -9.74 12.96 17.63
C LYS A 127 -9.82 11.83 18.67
N LYS A 128 -9.32 10.64 18.34
CA LYS A 128 -9.22 9.50 19.29
C LYS A 128 -7.93 9.51 20.11
N GLY A 129 -7.07 10.52 19.94
CA GLY A 129 -5.82 10.64 20.69
C GLY A 129 -4.69 9.76 20.13
N VAL A 130 -4.77 9.37 18.86
CA VAL A 130 -3.65 8.79 18.12
C VAL A 130 -2.79 9.92 17.57
N HIS A 131 -1.47 9.80 17.64
CA HIS A 131 -0.54 10.77 17.06
C HIS A 131 -0.45 10.55 15.54
N VAL A 132 -1.09 11.43 14.76
CA VAL A 132 -1.25 11.27 13.31
C VAL A 132 -0.53 12.38 12.56
N PHE A 133 0.33 12.02 11.61
CA PHE A 133 1.04 12.96 10.74
C PHE A 133 0.81 12.54 9.30
N ALA A 134 -0.30 12.99 8.69
CA ALA A 134 -0.69 12.56 7.35
C ALA A 134 -1.68 13.53 6.71
N ILE A 135 -1.34 13.99 5.48
CA ILE A 135 -2.20 14.80 4.62
C ILE A 135 -2.17 14.23 3.21
N HIS A 136 -3.33 14.11 2.58
CA HIS A 136 -3.43 13.66 1.18
C HIS A 136 -2.70 14.62 0.24
N GLY A 137 -1.86 14.07 -0.63
CA GLY A 137 -1.10 14.86 -1.60
C GLY A 137 0.05 15.67 -1.02
N ALA A 138 0.49 15.36 0.22
CA ALA A 138 1.65 16.00 0.83
C ALA A 138 2.91 15.84 -0.05
N SER A 139 3.76 16.86 -0.06
CA SER A 139 5.04 16.85 -0.77
C SER A 139 6.01 15.84 -0.20
N GLN A 140 7.06 15.48 -0.95
CA GLN A 140 8.12 14.59 -0.48
C GLN A 140 8.84 15.13 0.76
N GLN A 141 8.97 16.45 0.91
CA GLN A 141 9.56 17.06 2.09
C GLN A 141 8.67 16.89 3.32
N GLU A 142 7.37 17.12 3.18
CA GLU A 142 6.39 16.90 4.25
C GLU A 142 6.32 15.41 4.63
N TYR A 143 6.28 14.51 3.65
CA TYR A 143 6.30 13.06 3.89
C TYR A 143 7.52 12.65 4.74
N ARG A 144 8.72 13.14 4.41
CA ARG A 144 9.92 12.87 5.21
C ARG A 144 9.82 13.41 6.64
N SER A 145 9.16 14.56 6.83
CA SER A 145 8.92 15.10 8.17
C SER A 145 7.94 14.23 8.96
N TYR A 146 6.90 13.68 8.32
CA TYR A 146 5.94 12.76 8.94
C TYR A 146 6.62 11.46 9.39
N LEU A 147 7.47 10.86 8.53
CA LEU A 147 8.26 9.69 8.90
C LEU A 147 9.10 9.95 10.16
N ARG A 148 9.75 11.11 10.24
CA ARG A 148 10.54 11.51 11.41
C ARG A 148 9.65 11.62 12.65
N SER A 149 8.50 12.28 12.55
CA SER A 149 7.58 12.49 13.67
C SER A 149 7.10 11.19 14.31
N ILE A 150 6.90 10.14 13.52
CA ILE A 150 6.45 8.85 14.07
C ILE A 150 7.57 8.02 14.72
N VAL A 151 8.86 8.35 14.55
CA VAL A 151 9.98 7.58 15.12
C VAL A 151 10.77 8.35 16.16
N GLU A 152 10.68 9.69 16.23
CA GLU A 152 11.35 10.51 17.27
C GLU A 152 10.94 10.14 18.69
N ASN A 153 9.72 9.56 18.84
CA ASN A 153 9.26 9.01 20.11
C ASN A 153 9.99 7.72 20.54
N LYS A 154 10.94 7.20 19.76
CA LYS A 154 11.70 5.97 20.02
C LYS A 154 10.77 4.74 20.20
N PRO A 155 10.09 4.28 19.15
CA PRO A 155 9.12 3.20 19.23
C PRO A 155 9.76 1.88 19.70
N HIS A 156 8.93 1.02 20.31
CA HIS A 156 9.33 -0.33 20.70
C HIS A 156 9.17 -1.32 19.53
N VAL A 157 8.17 -1.10 18.69
CA VAL A 157 7.92 -1.88 17.46
C VAL A 157 7.38 -0.97 16.37
N VAL A 158 7.60 -1.38 15.13
CA VAL A 158 7.20 -0.64 13.93
C VAL A 158 6.42 -1.55 12.99
N VAL A 159 5.36 -1.04 12.39
CA VAL A 159 4.77 -1.56 11.14
C VAL A 159 5.27 -0.65 10.01
N ASP A 160 5.93 -1.23 9.03
CA ASP A 160 6.46 -0.53 7.85
C ASP A 160 5.86 -1.14 6.58
N ASP A 161 5.73 -0.32 5.53
CA ASP A 161 5.17 -0.73 4.25
C ASP A 161 5.98 -0.07 3.13
N GLY A 162 7.04 -0.77 2.71
CA GLY A 162 8.01 -0.33 1.72
C GLY A 162 9.42 -0.05 2.27
N GLY A 163 9.64 -0.14 3.59
CA GLY A 163 10.95 -0.05 4.22
C GLY A 163 11.47 1.38 4.45
N ASP A 164 10.62 2.40 4.34
CA ASP A 164 11.06 3.80 4.49
C ASP A 164 11.35 4.17 5.95
N VAL A 165 10.57 3.65 6.89
CA VAL A 165 10.84 3.81 8.33
C VAL A 165 12.10 3.05 8.72
N CYS A 166 12.26 1.83 8.21
CA CYS A 166 13.46 1.05 8.44
C CYS A 166 14.71 1.80 7.98
N GLU A 167 14.71 2.37 6.76
CA GLU A 167 15.83 3.17 6.27
C GLU A 167 16.09 4.39 7.14
N LEU A 168 15.06 5.10 7.58
CA LEU A 168 15.19 6.28 8.45
C LEU A 168 15.85 5.90 9.79
N LEU A 169 15.43 4.80 10.41
CA LEU A 169 16.01 4.27 11.64
C LEU A 169 17.47 3.87 11.49
N HIS A 170 17.89 3.44 10.28
CA HIS A 170 19.31 3.13 10.00
C HIS A 170 20.17 4.39 9.85
N ARG A 171 19.58 5.47 9.30
CA ARG A 171 20.24 6.78 9.20
C ARG A 171 20.32 7.50 10.56
N HIS A 172 19.35 7.24 11.43
CA HIS A 172 19.22 7.85 12.76
C HIS A 172 19.03 6.76 13.84
N PRO A 173 20.11 6.05 14.22
CA PRO A 173 20.02 4.92 15.16
C PRO A 173 19.50 5.27 16.56
N ASP A 174 19.61 6.52 16.97
CA ASP A 174 19.08 7.06 18.22
C ASP A 174 17.55 6.94 18.32
N TYR A 175 16.83 6.98 17.19
CA TYR A 175 15.39 6.75 17.17
C TYR A 175 15.02 5.27 17.41
N GLY A 176 15.92 4.35 17.12
CA GLY A 176 15.75 2.91 17.30
C GLY A 176 16.23 2.36 18.65
N GLU A 177 16.54 3.21 19.64
CA GLU A 177 17.08 2.80 20.95
C GLU A 177 16.25 1.73 21.65
N ASN A 178 14.90 1.87 21.63
CA ASN A 178 13.98 0.95 22.29
C ASN A 178 13.45 -0.14 21.35
N LEU A 179 13.85 -0.15 20.07
CA LEU A 179 13.24 -0.98 19.05
C LEU A 179 13.51 -2.48 19.29
N LYS A 180 12.45 -3.25 19.37
CA LYS A 180 12.45 -4.72 19.43
C LYS A 180 12.37 -5.35 18.05
N GLY A 181 11.73 -4.69 17.08
CA GLY A 181 11.64 -5.17 15.71
C GLY A 181 10.67 -4.38 14.83
N ILE A 182 10.71 -4.73 13.54
CA ILE A 182 9.91 -4.14 12.46
C ILE A 182 9.06 -5.25 11.84
N CYS A 183 7.80 -4.98 11.51
CA CYS A 183 6.92 -5.85 10.73
C CYS A 183 6.71 -5.20 9.35
N GLU A 184 7.24 -5.83 8.30
CA GLU A 184 7.17 -5.30 6.93
C GLU A 184 6.02 -5.92 6.14
N GLU A 185 5.12 -5.06 5.66
CA GLU A 185 3.86 -5.46 5.01
C GLU A 185 4.04 -5.95 3.58
N THR A 186 4.99 -5.36 2.79
CA THR A 186 4.95 -5.51 1.35
C THR A 186 6.17 -6.20 0.75
N THR A 187 5.99 -6.81 -0.43
CA THR A 187 7.03 -7.55 -1.16
C THR A 187 8.30 -6.73 -1.39
N THR A 188 8.14 -5.48 -1.81
CA THR A 188 9.27 -4.59 -2.13
C THR A 188 10.04 -4.18 -0.89
N GLY A 189 9.34 -3.93 0.23
CA GLY A 189 9.98 -3.65 1.51
C GLY A 189 10.74 -4.86 2.04
N VAL A 190 10.16 -6.07 2.01
CA VAL A 190 10.87 -7.31 2.41
C VAL A 190 12.11 -7.53 1.54
N ALA A 191 12.03 -7.31 0.21
CA ALA A 191 13.19 -7.43 -0.67
C ALA A 191 14.29 -6.43 -0.30
N ARG A 192 13.93 -5.17 0.00
CA ARG A 192 14.85 -4.13 0.47
C ARG A 192 15.55 -4.52 1.77
N LEU A 193 14.79 -5.05 2.74
CA LEU A 193 15.33 -5.52 4.02
C LEU A 193 16.30 -6.70 3.84
N LYS A 194 15.98 -7.65 2.95
CA LYS A 194 16.85 -8.79 2.62
C LYS A 194 18.19 -8.30 2.03
N LEU A 195 18.18 -7.36 1.09
CA LEU A 195 19.38 -6.74 0.54
C LEU A 195 20.21 -6.02 1.64
N MET A 196 19.56 -5.30 2.54
CA MET A 196 20.25 -4.65 3.66
C MET A 196 20.86 -5.67 4.62
N ALA A 197 20.25 -6.84 4.81
CA ALA A 197 20.80 -7.92 5.63
C ALA A 197 21.99 -8.58 4.95
N GLU A 198 21.92 -8.88 3.64
CA GLU A 198 23.02 -9.43 2.83
C GLU A 198 24.24 -8.51 2.83
N ASP A 199 24.04 -7.19 2.76
CA ASP A 199 25.08 -6.17 2.86
C ASP A 199 25.61 -5.97 4.29
N GLY A 200 25.10 -6.68 5.30
CA GLY A 200 25.46 -6.49 6.70
C GLY A 200 25.05 -5.15 7.31
N ARG A 201 24.14 -4.42 6.66
CA ARG A 201 23.69 -3.08 7.09
C ARG A 201 22.45 -3.13 7.98
N LEU A 202 21.68 -4.22 7.97
CA LEU A 202 20.45 -4.32 8.77
C LEU A 202 20.78 -4.41 10.26
N ARG A 203 20.34 -3.42 11.04
CA ARG A 203 20.64 -3.27 12.49
C ARG A 203 19.56 -3.79 13.41
N TYR A 204 18.37 -4.05 12.88
CA TYR A 204 17.19 -4.41 13.66
C TYR A 204 16.58 -5.72 13.12
N PRO A 205 15.93 -6.52 13.99
CA PRO A 205 15.17 -7.65 13.50
C PRO A 205 13.94 -7.15 12.72
N ALA A 206 13.63 -7.81 11.61
CA ALA A 206 12.47 -7.51 10.79
C ALA A 206 11.72 -8.79 10.48
N ILE A 207 10.38 -8.79 10.62
CA ILE A 207 9.50 -9.90 10.25
C ILE A 207 8.86 -9.55 8.91
N GLY A 208 9.08 -10.40 7.89
CA GLY A 208 8.49 -10.25 6.56
C GLY A 208 7.04 -10.75 6.54
N ILE A 209 6.10 -9.89 6.87
CA ILE A 209 4.65 -10.23 6.87
C ILE A 209 4.20 -10.68 5.49
N ASN A 210 4.69 -10.01 4.44
CA ASN A 210 4.34 -10.36 3.06
C ASN A 210 4.60 -11.82 2.68
N ASP A 211 5.58 -12.46 3.31
CA ASP A 211 5.99 -13.82 2.97
C ASP A 211 5.16 -14.91 3.69
N ALA A 212 4.23 -14.53 4.57
CA ALA A 212 3.31 -15.45 5.23
C ALA A 212 2.25 -15.98 4.26
N LYS A 213 1.87 -17.26 4.39
CA LYS A 213 0.85 -17.89 3.53
C LYS A 213 -0.49 -17.17 3.65
N SER A 214 -0.91 -16.82 4.87
CA SER A 214 -2.16 -16.08 5.08
C SER A 214 -2.13 -14.64 4.58
N LYS A 215 -0.95 -14.11 4.22
CA LYS A 215 -0.81 -12.81 3.56
C LYS A 215 -0.86 -12.95 2.04
N TYR A 216 0.14 -13.55 1.41
CA TYR A 216 0.28 -13.48 -0.07
C TYR A 216 -0.82 -14.26 -0.81
N LEU A 217 -1.33 -15.38 -0.24
CA LEU A 217 -2.42 -16.14 -0.87
C LEU A 217 -3.72 -15.36 -0.93
N PHE A 218 -3.99 -14.50 0.05
CA PHE A 218 -5.27 -13.80 0.16
C PHE A 218 -5.16 -12.31 -0.21
N ASP A 219 -4.27 -11.57 0.44
CA ASP A 219 -4.09 -10.13 0.24
C ASP A 219 -3.56 -9.84 -1.17
N ASN A 220 -2.36 -10.30 -1.50
CA ASN A 220 -1.73 -9.99 -2.79
C ASN A 220 -2.55 -10.57 -3.96
N ARG A 221 -3.14 -11.75 -3.81
CA ARG A 221 -3.89 -12.40 -4.88
C ARG A 221 -5.34 -11.93 -4.98
N TYR A 222 -6.12 -12.15 -3.92
CA TYR A 222 -7.57 -11.85 -3.95
C TYR A 222 -7.87 -10.40 -3.62
N GLY A 223 -7.14 -9.81 -2.66
CA GLY A 223 -7.32 -8.42 -2.27
C GLY A 223 -6.99 -7.46 -3.40
N THR A 224 -5.77 -7.54 -3.92
CA THR A 224 -5.33 -6.69 -5.03
C THR A 224 -6.12 -6.99 -6.30
N GLY A 225 -6.37 -8.28 -6.60
CA GLY A 225 -7.13 -8.65 -7.79
C GLY A 225 -8.54 -8.06 -7.82
N GLN A 226 -9.26 -8.10 -6.70
CA GLN A 226 -10.61 -7.52 -6.62
C GLN A 226 -10.57 -5.99 -6.61
N SER A 227 -9.74 -5.38 -5.77
CA SER A 227 -9.70 -3.92 -5.60
C SER A 227 -9.25 -3.20 -6.87
N THR A 228 -8.35 -3.79 -7.66
CA THR A 228 -7.93 -3.26 -8.96
C THR A 228 -9.13 -3.11 -9.90
N TRP A 229 -9.93 -4.16 -10.06
CA TRP A 229 -11.10 -4.11 -10.97
C TRP A 229 -12.21 -3.24 -10.41
N THR A 230 -12.42 -3.23 -9.10
CA THR A 230 -13.37 -2.29 -8.47
C THR A 230 -12.99 -0.84 -8.78
N ALA A 231 -11.72 -0.48 -8.64
CA ALA A 231 -11.24 0.87 -8.92
C ALA A 231 -11.31 1.22 -10.42
N ILE A 232 -10.84 0.32 -11.32
CA ILE A 232 -10.90 0.55 -12.77
C ILE A 232 -12.36 0.76 -13.22
N MET A 233 -13.29 -0.09 -12.78
CA MET A 233 -14.71 0.05 -13.12
C MET A 233 -15.33 1.32 -12.53
N HIS A 234 -14.96 1.70 -11.31
CA HIS A 234 -15.43 2.92 -10.68
C HIS A 234 -14.95 4.17 -11.41
N LEU A 235 -13.64 4.27 -11.69
CA LEU A 235 -13.05 5.41 -12.38
C LEU A 235 -13.59 5.56 -13.82
N THR A 236 -13.68 4.44 -14.55
CA THR A 236 -13.99 4.48 -15.99
C THR A 236 -15.50 4.36 -16.29
N ASN A 237 -16.27 3.72 -15.39
CA ASN A 237 -17.66 3.28 -15.62
C ASN A 237 -17.81 2.45 -16.93
N MET A 238 -16.80 1.64 -17.28
CA MET A 238 -16.78 0.87 -18.52
C MET A 238 -17.08 -0.61 -18.28
N ASN A 239 -17.69 -1.24 -19.29
CA ASN A 239 -17.85 -2.68 -19.33
C ASN A 239 -16.50 -3.36 -19.58
N ILE A 240 -16.19 -4.40 -18.81
CA ILE A 240 -14.95 -5.18 -18.94
C ILE A 240 -15.15 -6.39 -19.86
N ALA A 241 -16.37 -6.95 -19.91
CA ALA A 241 -16.67 -8.10 -20.76
C ALA A 241 -16.39 -7.80 -22.25
N GLY A 242 -15.74 -8.71 -22.93
CA GLY A 242 -15.35 -8.58 -24.33
C GLY A 242 -14.12 -7.69 -24.60
N LYS A 243 -13.52 -7.08 -23.57
CA LYS A 243 -12.25 -6.33 -23.71
C LYS A 243 -11.05 -7.26 -23.62
N THR A 244 -9.98 -6.89 -24.30
CA THR A 244 -8.67 -7.53 -24.15
C THR A 244 -7.90 -6.83 -23.02
N VAL A 245 -7.62 -7.56 -21.97
CA VAL A 245 -6.84 -7.11 -20.81
C VAL A 245 -5.43 -7.69 -20.90
N VAL A 246 -4.42 -6.83 -20.86
CA VAL A 246 -3.01 -7.22 -20.79
C VAL A 246 -2.52 -7.05 -19.34
N VAL A 247 -2.19 -8.17 -18.70
CA VAL A 247 -1.62 -8.21 -17.37
C VAL A 247 -0.11 -8.36 -17.48
N ILE A 248 0.63 -7.40 -16.96
CA ILE A 248 2.09 -7.35 -17.03
C ILE A 248 2.67 -7.85 -15.71
N GLY A 249 3.23 -9.06 -15.72
CA GLY A 249 3.67 -9.84 -14.58
C GLY A 249 2.64 -10.90 -14.14
N TYR A 250 3.14 -12.06 -13.65
CA TYR A 250 2.31 -13.17 -13.16
C TYR A 250 2.76 -13.69 -11.79
N GLY A 251 3.12 -12.75 -10.91
CA GLY A 251 3.25 -12.99 -9.47
C GLY A 251 1.88 -13.16 -8.81
N TRP A 252 1.81 -13.14 -7.49
CA TRP A 252 0.54 -13.28 -6.75
C TRP A 252 -0.50 -12.21 -7.14
N VAL A 253 -0.05 -10.97 -7.32
CA VAL A 253 -0.89 -9.84 -7.78
C VAL A 253 -1.39 -10.11 -9.20
N GLY A 254 -0.49 -10.40 -10.14
CA GLY A 254 -0.84 -10.65 -11.53
C GLY A 254 -1.83 -11.80 -11.72
N ARG A 255 -1.66 -12.90 -10.94
CA ARG A 255 -2.63 -14.03 -10.91
C ARG A 255 -4.01 -13.56 -10.49
N GLY A 256 -4.09 -12.75 -9.42
CA GLY A 256 -5.35 -12.22 -8.92
C GLY A 256 -6.04 -11.30 -9.91
N VAL A 257 -5.29 -10.39 -10.52
CA VAL A 257 -5.79 -9.45 -11.54
C VAL A 257 -6.28 -10.21 -12.78
N ALA A 258 -5.49 -11.16 -13.29
CA ALA A 258 -5.86 -11.97 -14.47
C ALA A 258 -7.11 -12.82 -14.22
N LEU A 259 -7.18 -13.49 -13.06
CA LEU A 259 -8.33 -14.31 -12.67
C LEU A 259 -9.62 -13.48 -12.59
N ARG A 260 -9.55 -12.29 -11.98
CA ARG A 260 -10.72 -11.41 -11.86
C ARG A 260 -11.14 -10.83 -13.20
N ALA A 261 -10.18 -10.43 -14.06
CA ALA A 261 -10.49 -9.99 -15.43
C ALA A 261 -11.24 -11.07 -16.23
N LYS A 262 -10.76 -12.32 -16.18
CA LYS A 262 -11.42 -13.48 -16.80
C LYS A 262 -12.83 -13.67 -16.24
N GLY A 263 -13.01 -13.57 -14.92
CA GLY A 263 -14.31 -13.65 -14.26
C GLY A 263 -15.29 -12.55 -14.65
N LEU A 264 -14.80 -11.37 -15.04
CA LEU A 264 -15.57 -10.25 -15.59
C LEU A 264 -15.85 -10.38 -17.10
N GLY A 265 -15.42 -11.49 -17.74
CA GLY A 265 -15.66 -11.75 -19.16
C GLY A 265 -14.64 -11.15 -20.12
N ALA A 266 -13.47 -10.72 -19.63
CA ALA A 266 -12.38 -10.25 -20.48
C ALA A 266 -11.63 -11.39 -21.16
N GLU A 267 -11.06 -11.10 -22.34
CA GLU A 267 -9.95 -11.87 -22.88
C GLU A 267 -8.65 -11.41 -22.21
N VAL A 268 -7.90 -12.35 -21.60
CA VAL A 268 -6.70 -12.01 -20.84
C VAL A 268 -5.44 -12.47 -21.57
N ILE A 269 -4.51 -11.55 -21.73
CA ILE A 269 -3.13 -11.78 -22.17
C ILE A 269 -2.21 -11.51 -21.00
N VAL A 270 -1.30 -12.43 -20.72
CA VAL A 270 -0.24 -12.25 -19.70
C VAL A 270 1.09 -12.00 -20.41
N THR A 271 1.86 -11.04 -19.90
CA THR A 271 3.24 -10.84 -20.30
C THR A 271 4.15 -11.12 -19.10
N GLU A 272 5.17 -11.95 -19.28
CA GLU A 272 6.03 -12.40 -18.17
C GLU A 272 7.44 -12.71 -18.72
N ILE A 273 8.45 -12.49 -17.87
CA ILE A 273 9.86 -12.78 -18.18
C ILE A 273 10.36 -14.09 -17.53
N ASP A 274 9.72 -14.49 -16.44
CA ASP A 274 10.02 -15.74 -15.73
C ASP A 274 9.34 -16.91 -16.44
N PRO A 275 10.12 -17.88 -16.97
CA PRO A 275 9.56 -18.99 -17.75
C PRO A 275 8.61 -19.88 -16.92
N TRP A 276 8.81 -20.01 -15.63
CA TRP A 276 7.95 -20.78 -14.75
C TRP A 276 6.56 -20.13 -14.62
N LYS A 277 6.53 -18.84 -14.36
CA LYS A 277 5.30 -18.06 -14.23
C LYS A 277 4.58 -17.94 -15.60
N ALA A 278 5.33 -17.80 -16.69
CA ALA A 278 4.77 -17.77 -18.03
C ALA A 278 4.07 -19.11 -18.35
N LEU A 279 4.72 -20.25 -18.04
CA LEU A 279 4.13 -21.57 -18.25
C LEU A 279 2.91 -21.79 -17.33
N GLU A 280 3.00 -21.40 -16.07
CA GLU A 280 1.88 -21.47 -15.12
C GLU A 280 0.67 -20.69 -15.63
N SER A 281 0.87 -19.42 -16.06
CA SER A 281 -0.22 -18.61 -16.61
C SER A 281 -0.87 -19.23 -17.84
N ARG A 282 -0.08 -19.95 -18.66
CA ARG A 282 -0.60 -20.73 -19.79
C ARG A 282 -1.46 -21.90 -19.33
N MET A 283 -1.05 -22.62 -18.25
CA MET A 283 -1.83 -23.72 -17.67
C MET A 283 -3.13 -23.22 -17.02
N ASP A 284 -3.14 -22.00 -16.46
CA ASP A 284 -4.35 -21.33 -15.94
C ASP A 284 -5.31 -20.87 -17.07
N GLY A 285 -4.92 -21.11 -18.34
CA GLY A 285 -5.75 -20.88 -19.52
C GLY A 285 -5.71 -19.45 -20.04
N PHE A 286 -4.61 -18.73 -19.81
CA PHE A 286 -4.38 -17.40 -20.38
C PHE A 286 -3.54 -17.48 -21.67
N LYS A 287 -3.67 -16.46 -22.54
CA LYS A 287 -2.74 -16.24 -23.64
C LYS A 287 -1.45 -15.65 -23.07
N VAL A 288 -0.28 -16.12 -23.55
CA VAL A 288 1.03 -15.60 -23.12
C VAL A 288 1.81 -15.14 -24.34
N MET A 289 2.34 -13.92 -24.28
CA MET A 289 3.17 -13.38 -25.36
C MET A 289 4.02 -12.19 -24.87
N PRO A 290 5.10 -11.84 -25.59
CA PRO A 290 5.85 -10.62 -25.30
C PRO A 290 4.99 -9.37 -25.41
N ILE A 291 5.30 -8.35 -24.59
CA ILE A 291 4.52 -7.12 -24.48
C ILE A 291 4.37 -6.39 -25.82
N LEU A 292 5.41 -6.33 -26.67
CA LEU A 292 5.32 -5.71 -28.01
C LEU A 292 4.29 -6.39 -28.92
N LYS A 293 4.00 -7.69 -28.73
CA LYS A 293 2.93 -8.38 -29.44
C LYS A 293 1.56 -8.16 -28.81
N ALA A 294 1.51 -7.95 -27.50
CA ALA A 294 0.28 -7.69 -26.76
C ALA A 294 -0.20 -6.23 -26.92
N ALA A 295 0.72 -5.28 -27.06
CA ALA A 295 0.43 -3.84 -27.10
C ALA A 295 -0.65 -3.46 -28.14
N PRO A 296 -0.60 -3.89 -29.43
CA PRO A 296 -1.64 -3.53 -30.40
C PRO A 296 -2.98 -4.22 -30.13
N LEU A 297 -3.06 -5.21 -29.24
CA LEU A 297 -4.26 -6.00 -28.97
C LEU A 297 -5.03 -5.50 -27.74
N GLY A 298 -4.34 -4.94 -26.74
CA GLY A 298 -4.90 -4.59 -25.45
C GLY A 298 -5.85 -3.39 -25.47
N ASP A 299 -6.93 -3.48 -24.70
CA ASP A 299 -7.81 -2.35 -24.35
C ASP A 299 -7.43 -1.77 -22.98
N ILE A 300 -7.01 -2.64 -22.05
CA ILE A 300 -6.64 -2.25 -20.69
C ILE A 300 -5.32 -2.96 -20.35
N PHE A 301 -4.34 -2.19 -19.90
CA PHE A 301 -3.03 -2.67 -19.46
C PHE A 301 -2.91 -2.48 -17.96
N VAL A 302 -2.54 -3.55 -17.23
CA VAL A 302 -2.39 -3.51 -15.78
C VAL A 302 -1.00 -4.02 -15.40
N THR A 303 -0.14 -3.15 -14.86
CA THR A 303 1.17 -3.51 -14.35
C THR A 303 1.08 -4.08 -12.93
N THR A 304 1.87 -5.12 -12.63
CA THR A 304 1.75 -5.90 -11.38
C THR A 304 3.09 -6.41 -10.85
N THR A 305 4.21 -5.77 -11.22
CA THR A 305 5.55 -6.36 -11.07
C THR A 305 6.36 -5.80 -9.90
N GLY A 306 6.12 -4.55 -9.49
CA GLY A 306 6.98 -3.81 -8.57
C GLY A 306 8.32 -3.37 -9.18
N LEU A 307 8.51 -3.51 -10.51
CA LEU A 307 9.75 -3.17 -11.21
C LEU A 307 9.58 -1.87 -12.01
N GLU A 308 10.66 -1.12 -12.12
CA GLU A 308 10.68 0.17 -12.82
C GLU A 308 10.53 -0.02 -14.34
N ASN A 309 9.72 0.86 -14.97
CA ASN A 309 9.59 1.01 -16.43
C ASN A 309 9.30 -0.32 -17.16
N VAL A 310 8.42 -1.15 -16.61
CA VAL A 310 7.99 -2.38 -17.31
C VAL A 310 7.07 -2.07 -18.50
N LEU A 311 6.34 -0.95 -18.42
CA LEU A 311 5.54 -0.41 -19.53
C LEU A 311 6.16 0.90 -20.01
N ARG A 312 7.03 0.78 -21.04
CA ARG A 312 7.80 1.86 -21.61
C ARG A 312 7.10 2.53 -22.79
N ILE A 313 7.59 3.71 -23.18
CA ILE A 313 7.03 4.48 -24.29
C ILE A 313 6.97 3.68 -25.61
N GLU A 314 7.98 2.84 -25.92
CA GLU A 314 8.01 2.02 -27.12
C GLU A 314 6.86 0.99 -27.19
N HIS A 315 6.35 0.57 -26.03
CA HIS A 315 5.17 -0.29 -25.93
C HIS A 315 3.89 0.52 -26.11
N ILE A 316 3.85 1.72 -25.50
CA ILE A 316 2.68 2.61 -25.51
C ILE A 316 2.41 3.12 -26.91
N GLU A 317 3.44 3.43 -27.70
CA GLU A 317 3.31 3.88 -29.11
C GLU A 317 2.67 2.83 -30.03
N GLN A 318 2.75 1.55 -29.65
CA GLN A 318 2.13 0.44 -30.41
C GLN A 318 0.67 0.19 -30.00
N MET A 319 0.17 0.86 -28.98
CA MET A 319 -1.19 0.66 -28.50
C MET A 319 -2.22 1.30 -29.44
N LYS A 320 -3.38 0.70 -29.47
CA LYS A 320 -4.53 1.27 -30.18
C LYS A 320 -5.06 2.51 -29.43
N SER A 321 -5.68 3.41 -30.18
CA SER A 321 -6.38 4.55 -29.57
C SER A 321 -7.48 4.07 -28.63
N GLY A 322 -7.59 4.67 -27.46
CA GLY A 322 -8.55 4.32 -26.42
C GLY A 322 -8.01 3.31 -25.40
N ALA A 323 -6.73 2.96 -25.45
CA ALA A 323 -6.13 2.07 -24.45
C ALA A 323 -6.03 2.74 -23.07
N PHE A 324 -6.30 1.96 -22.00
CA PHE A 324 -6.21 2.37 -20.62
C PHE A 324 -4.98 1.76 -19.95
N LEU A 325 -4.25 2.58 -19.21
CA LEU A 325 -3.08 2.17 -18.43
C LEU A 325 -3.40 2.27 -16.94
N ALA A 326 -3.19 1.19 -16.21
CA ALA A 326 -3.38 1.11 -14.77
C ALA A 326 -2.19 0.44 -14.12
N ASN A 327 -1.75 0.93 -12.97
CA ASN A 327 -0.74 0.30 -12.15
C ASN A 327 -1.36 -0.25 -10.86
N THR A 328 -0.97 -1.47 -10.50
CA THR A 328 -1.35 -2.09 -9.23
C THR A 328 -0.14 -2.71 -8.51
N GLY A 329 1.07 -2.44 -9.00
CA GLY A 329 2.30 -2.68 -8.27
C GLY A 329 2.56 -1.55 -7.26
N HIS A 330 3.44 -1.81 -6.30
CA HIS A 330 3.62 -0.93 -5.13
C HIS A 330 4.02 0.51 -5.49
N PHE A 331 4.83 0.69 -6.52
CA PHE A 331 5.39 1.99 -6.89
C PHE A 331 4.74 2.57 -8.16
N ASP A 332 4.74 3.89 -8.28
CA ASP A 332 4.21 4.66 -9.40
C ASP A 332 5.14 4.72 -10.63
N PHE A 333 6.26 3.99 -10.60
CA PHE A 333 7.28 3.99 -11.65
C PHE A 333 7.23 2.76 -12.60
N GLU A 334 6.24 1.84 -12.45
CA GLU A 334 6.09 0.71 -13.37
C GLU A 334 5.73 1.14 -14.79
N ILE A 335 4.94 2.21 -14.90
CA ILE A 335 4.59 2.87 -16.18
C ILE A 335 5.53 4.05 -16.38
N ASP A 336 6.15 4.18 -17.54
CA ASP A 336 6.99 5.33 -17.90
C ASP A 336 6.12 6.59 -18.15
N VAL A 337 5.52 7.12 -17.08
CA VAL A 337 4.68 8.31 -17.13
C VAL A 337 5.47 9.53 -17.61
N LYS A 338 6.76 9.62 -17.24
CA LYS A 338 7.65 10.72 -17.70
C LYS A 338 7.90 10.65 -19.20
N GLY A 339 8.15 9.46 -19.73
CA GLY A 339 8.29 9.22 -21.16
C GLY A 339 6.98 9.52 -21.91
N LEU A 340 5.85 9.06 -21.38
CA LEU A 340 4.52 9.35 -21.92
C LEU A 340 4.25 10.87 -21.98
N SER A 341 4.49 11.60 -20.90
CA SER A 341 4.29 13.06 -20.83
C SER A 341 5.21 13.85 -21.77
N ARG A 342 6.45 13.37 -22.00
CA ARG A 342 7.39 14.00 -22.94
C ARG A 342 7.06 13.71 -24.39
N THR A 343 6.49 12.55 -24.68
CA THR A 343 6.20 12.09 -26.05
C THR A 343 4.84 12.58 -26.54
N ALA A 344 3.85 12.66 -25.66
CA ALA A 344 2.52 13.12 -26.01
C ALA A 344 2.54 14.58 -26.51
N HIS A 345 1.77 14.87 -27.57
CA HIS A 345 1.59 16.24 -28.08
C HIS A 345 0.68 17.08 -27.17
N TYR A 346 -0.25 16.44 -26.47
CA TYR A 346 -1.22 17.09 -25.61
C TYR A 346 -1.66 16.17 -24.49
N MET A 347 -1.85 16.75 -23.31
CA MET A 347 -2.36 16.08 -22.13
C MET A 347 -3.48 16.90 -21.50
N LYS A 348 -4.53 16.26 -21.03
CA LYS A 348 -5.61 16.90 -20.25
C LYS A 348 -6.18 15.90 -19.26
N GLU A 349 -6.81 16.41 -18.21
CA GLU A 349 -7.72 15.61 -17.41
C GLU A 349 -8.96 15.28 -18.24
N ALA A 350 -9.22 14.01 -18.46
CA ALA A 350 -10.42 13.52 -19.16
C ALA A 350 -11.60 13.37 -18.19
N ARG A 351 -11.32 12.98 -16.98
CA ARG A 351 -12.24 12.76 -15.89
C ARG A 351 -11.44 12.70 -14.57
N GLU A 352 -12.07 12.92 -13.42
CA GLU A 352 -11.41 12.76 -12.11
C GLU A 352 -10.67 11.42 -12.03
N GLY A 353 -9.37 11.49 -11.78
CA GLY A 353 -8.48 10.33 -11.72
C GLY A 353 -8.14 9.67 -13.05
N ILE A 354 -8.45 10.29 -14.21
CA ILE A 354 -8.11 9.81 -15.54
C ILE A 354 -7.50 10.94 -16.39
N GLU A 355 -6.28 10.76 -16.85
CA GLU A 355 -5.57 11.64 -17.76
C GLU A 355 -5.61 11.09 -19.19
N GLU A 356 -5.92 11.95 -20.17
CA GLU A 356 -5.87 11.64 -21.61
C GLU A 356 -4.59 12.21 -22.21
N PHE A 357 -3.80 11.36 -22.84
CA PHE A 357 -2.61 11.71 -23.61
C PHE A 357 -2.88 11.53 -25.09
N THR A 358 -2.66 12.56 -25.89
CA THR A 358 -2.73 12.48 -27.35
C THR A 358 -1.32 12.26 -27.92
N MET A 359 -1.10 11.07 -28.47
CA MET A 359 0.19 10.66 -29.01
C MET A 359 0.48 11.33 -30.38
N PRO A 360 1.76 11.34 -30.86
CA PRO A 360 2.12 11.92 -32.16
C PRO A 360 1.38 11.33 -33.35
N ASN A 361 0.99 10.05 -33.29
CA ASN A 361 0.20 9.37 -34.30
C ASN A 361 -1.32 9.66 -34.22
N GLY A 362 -1.74 10.53 -33.29
CA GLY A 362 -3.14 10.88 -33.04
C GLY A 362 -3.89 9.91 -32.13
N ASN A 363 -3.28 8.82 -31.70
CA ASN A 363 -3.90 7.90 -30.74
C ASN A 363 -4.06 8.55 -29.37
N LYS A 364 -5.14 8.17 -28.70
CA LYS A 364 -5.42 8.60 -27.33
C LYS A 364 -5.15 7.48 -26.35
N ILE A 365 -4.35 7.77 -25.33
CA ILE A 365 -4.01 6.85 -24.26
C ILE A 365 -4.53 7.43 -22.94
N TYR A 366 -5.16 6.60 -22.11
CA TYR A 366 -5.73 7.02 -20.84
C TYR A 366 -4.92 6.43 -19.68
N LEU A 367 -4.40 7.29 -18.80
CA LEU A 367 -3.68 6.89 -17.60
C LEU A 367 -4.60 7.04 -16.39
N LEU A 368 -4.75 5.97 -15.59
CA LEU A 368 -5.55 5.97 -14.38
C LEU A 368 -4.70 6.28 -13.16
N ALA A 369 -5.27 7.06 -12.24
CA ALA A 369 -4.67 7.40 -10.94
C ALA A 369 -3.22 7.92 -11.04
N GLN A 370 -2.92 8.70 -12.10
CA GLN A 370 -1.59 9.28 -12.35
C GLN A 370 -0.44 8.25 -12.40
N GLY A 371 -0.75 6.98 -12.70
CA GLY A 371 0.21 5.87 -12.68
C GLY A 371 0.48 5.29 -11.29
N GLY A 372 -0.12 5.83 -10.24
CA GLY A 372 -0.06 5.29 -8.87
C GLY A 372 -0.89 4.02 -8.71
N LEU A 373 -0.90 3.46 -7.49
CA LEU A 373 -1.69 2.26 -7.16
C LEU A 373 -3.18 2.52 -7.38
N VAL A 374 -3.71 2.04 -8.51
CA VAL A 374 -5.10 2.32 -8.92
C VAL A 374 -6.12 1.87 -7.87
N ASN A 375 -5.88 0.77 -7.20
CA ASN A 375 -6.78 0.18 -6.20
C ASN A 375 -6.92 1.01 -4.91
N ILE A 376 -5.95 1.87 -4.60
CA ILE A 376 -5.98 2.73 -3.41
C ILE A 376 -6.17 4.20 -3.80
N ALA A 377 -5.38 4.70 -4.75
CA ALA A 377 -5.51 6.08 -5.23
C ALA A 377 -6.86 6.33 -5.90
N GLY A 378 -7.32 5.38 -6.73
CA GLY A 378 -8.61 5.43 -7.43
C GLY A 378 -9.75 4.65 -6.76
N GLY A 379 -9.55 4.12 -5.53
CA GLY A 379 -10.54 3.25 -4.88
C GLY A 379 -10.44 3.21 -3.36
N LEU A 380 -11.04 2.17 -2.77
CA LEU A 380 -11.13 1.96 -1.33
C LEU A 380 -10.05 0.99 -0.79
N GLY A 381 -9.09 0.59 -1.63
CA GLY A 381 -8.12 -0.44 -1.28
C GLY A 381 -8.72 -1.85 -1.23
N HIS A 382 -8.03 -2.76 -0.57
CA HIS A 382 -8.46 -4.16 -0.48
C HIS A 382 -9.75 -4.35 0.31
N PRO A 383 -10.52 -5.43 0.03
CA PRO A 383 -11.70 -5.78 0.81
C PRO A 383 -11.38 -5.91 2.29
N VAL A 384 -12.33 -5.50 3.13
CA VAL A 384 -12.14 -5.43 4.60
C VAL A 384 -11.82 -6.80 5.19
N GLU A 385 -12.46 -7.88 4.71
CA GLU A 385 -12.24 -9.24 5.20
C GLU A 385 -10.86 -9.81 4.82
N ILE A 386 -10.26 -9.28 3.76
CA ILE A 386 -8.89 -9.63 3.36
C ILE A 386 -7.88 -8.89 4.25
N MET A 387 -8.07 -7.59 4.45
CA MET A 387 -7.20 -6.82 5.35
C MET A 387 -7.33 -7.24 6.81
N ASP A 388 -8.47 -7.85 7.20
CA ASP A 388 -8.62 -8.48 8.52
C ASP A 388 -7.56 -9.58 8.77
N LEU A 389 -7.20 -10.36 7.72
CA LEU A 389 -6.14 -11.36 7.81
C LEU A 389 -4.75 -10.72 7.91
N SER A 390 -4.44 -9.78 7.00
CA SER A 390 -3.12 -9.11 6.98
C SER A 390 -2.87 -8.37 8.29
N PHE A 391 -3.86 -7.66 8.81
CA PHE A 391 -3.71 -6.90 10.05
C PHE A 391 -3.78 -7.79 11.31
N ALA A 392 -4.42 -8.95 11.24
CA ALA A 392 -4.32 -9.95 12.28
C ALA A 392 -2.89 -10.54 12.37
N LEU A 393 -2.21 -10.75 11.23
CA LEU A 393 -0.79 -11.12 11.19
C LEU A 393 0.08 -10.01 11.79
N GLN A 394 -0.13 -8.75 11.38
CA GLN A 394 0.59 -7.61 11.95
C GLN A 394 0.45 -7.58 13.46
N LEU A 395 -0.79 -7.64 13.98
CA LEU A 395 -1.04 -7.63 15.41
C LEU A 395 -0.39 -8.82 16.13
N GLY A 396 -0.44 -10.02 15.54
CA GLY A 396 0.20 -11.24 16.07
C GLY A 396 1.72 -11.12 16.13
N CYS A 397 2.34 -10.57 15.09
CA CYS A 397 3.80 -10.37 15.03
C CYS A 397 4.27 -9.24 15.96
N LEU A 398 3.49 -8.14 16.09
CA LEU A 398 3.76 -7.11 17.09
C LEU A 398 3.70 -7.68 18.51
N HIS A 399 2.69 -8.50 18.82
CA HIS A 399 2.58 -9.20 20.09
C HIS A 399 3.80 -10.09 20.33
N TYR A 400 4.22 -10.88 19.35
CA TYR A 400 5.40 -11.75 19.42
C TYR A 400 6.67 -10.93 19.73
N LEU A 401 6.94 -9.85 18.99
CA LEU A 401 8.11 -8.99 19.21
C LEU A 401 8.09 -8.34 20.61
N LEU A 402 6.92 -7.95 21.11
CA LEU A 402 6.79 -7.30 22.43
C LEU A 402 6.96 -8.28 23.57
N SER A 403 6.50 -9.54 23.43
CA SER A 403 6.51 -10.57 24.47
C SER A 403 7.79 -11.39 24.49
N SER A 404 8.51 -11.48 23.38
CA SER A 404 9.72 -12.31 23.26
C SER A 404 10.97 -11.58 23.72
N GLU A 405 12.06 -12.34 23.95
CA GLU A 405 13.40 -11.78 24.03
C GLU A 405 13.76 -11.06 22.72
N LYS A 406 14.67 -10.10 22.81
CA LYS A 406 15.08 -9.31 21.64
C LYS A 406 15.81 -10.23 20.63
N LEU A 407 15.25 -10.31 19.43
CA LEU A 407 15.88 -11.03 18.32
C LEU A 407 17.18 -10.34 17.86
N ALA A 408 18.08 -11.09 17.27
CA ALA A 408 19.26 -10.55 16.59
C ALA A 408 18.82 -9.77 15.30
N PRO A 409 19.66 -8.84 14.80
CA PRO A 409 19.40 -8.24 13.49
C PRO A 409 19.30 -9.29 12.38
N GLY A 410 18.27 -9.19 11.54
CA GLY A 410 18.01 -10.13 10.46
C GLY A 410 16.57 -10.04 9.95
N VAL A 411 16.30 -10.67 8.80
CA VAL A 411 14.94 -10.80 8.26
C VAL A 411 14.41 -12.18 8.60
N TYR A 412 13.29 -12.22 9.29
CA TYR A 412 12.65 -13.41 9.79
C TYR A 412 11.33 -13.68 9.08
N PRO A 413 10.96 -14.94 8.84
CA PRO A 413 9.59 -15.26 8.45
C PRO A 413 8.62 -14.99 9.61
N VAL A 414 7.34 -14.85 9.30
CA VAL A 414 6.29 -14.95 10.32
C VAL A 414 6.38 -16.33 10.97
N PRO A 415 6.34 -16.44 12.32
CA PRO A 415 6.27 -17.73 12.98
C PRO A 415 5.06 -18.54 12.50
N ASP A 416 5.28 -19.83 12.17
CA ASP A 416 4.22 -20.68 11.61
C ASP A 416 2.97 -20.74 12.51
N GLU A 417 3.16 -20.68 13.83
CA GLU A 417 2.05 -20.70 14.80
C GLU A 417 1.18 -19.45 14.70
N ILE A 418 1.75 -18.29 14.33
CA ILE A 418 1.00 -17.05 14.15
C ILE A 418 0.25 -17.10 12.82
N ASP A 419 0.91 -17.52 11.74
CA ASP A 419 0.29 -17.66 10.42
C ASP A 419 -0.90 -18.64 10.48
N GLU A 420 -0.71 -19.81 11.08
CA GLU A 420 -1.77 -20.81 11.27
C GLU A 420 -2.89 -20.31 12.20
N MET A 421 -2.55 -19.62 13.29
CA MET A 421 -3.53 -19.07 14.23
C MET A 421 -4.50 -18.12 13.50
N VAL A 422 -3.98 -17.21 12.66
CA VAL A 422 -4.80 -16.24 11.92
C VAL A 422 -5.78 -16.96 10.99
N VAL A 423 -5.33 -17.96 10.24
CA VAL A 423 -6.20 -18.72 9.33
C VAL A 423 -7.26 -19.50 10.11
N ARG A 424 -6.88 -20.15 11.21
CA ARG A 424 -7.83 -20.88 12.06
C ARG A 424 -8.88 -19.98 12.68
N GLU A 425 -8.50 -18.77 13.12
CA GLU A 425 -9.46 -17.79 13.62
C GLU A 425 -10.39 -17.28 12.50
N LYS A 426 -9.89 -17.14 11.27
CA LYS A 426 -10.72 -16.79 10.11
C LYS A 426 -11.74 -17.88 9.80
N LEU A 427 -11.32 -19.14 9.74
CA LEU A 427 -12.24 -20.27 9.52
C LEU A 427 -13.35 -20.31 10.59
N LYS A 428 -13.00 -20.12 11.88
CA LYS A 428 -13.98 -20.03 12.97
C LYS A 428 -14.97 -18.86 12.81
N VAL A 429 -14.46 -17.70 12.37
CA VAL A 429 -15.29 -16.52 12.12
C VAL A 429 -16.28 -16.76 10.99
N ASP A 430 -15.85 -17.49 9.96
CA ASP A 430 -16.67 -17.81 8.79
C ASP A 430 -17.58 -19.05 9.02
N GLY A 431 -17.46 -19.71 10.18
CA GLY A 431 -18.24 -20.91 10.50
C GLY A 431 -17.82 -22.11 9.65
N ILE A 432 -16.57 -22.16 9.20
CA ILE A 432 -16.03 -23.22 8.36
C ILE A 432 -15.35 -24.27 9.26
N GLU A 433 -15.81 -25.49 9.19
CA GLU A 433 -15.18 -26.66 9.79
C GLU A 433 -14.39 -27.42 8.73
N ILE A 434 -13.20 -27.92 9.09
CA ILE A 434 -12.36 -28.73 8.23
C ILE A 434 -12.06 -30.06 8.93
N ASP A 435 -11.79 -31.11 8.14
CA ASP A 435 -11.36 -32.37 8.69
C ASP A 435 -10.07 -32.20 9.50
N GLY A 436 -10.04 -32.78 10.70
CA GLY A 436 -8.85 -32.84 11.56
C GLY A 436 -8.04 -34.11 11.25
N PHE A 437 -6.72 -33.98 11.10
CA PHE A 437 -5.86 -35.12 11.29
C PHE A 437 -5.87 -35.45 12.78
N GLY A 438 -6.56 -36.55 13.15
CA GLY A 438 -6.52 -37.04 14.49
C GLY A 438 -5.08 -37.36 14.89
N LYS A 439 -4.70 -37.02 16.12
CA LYS A 439 -3.38 -37.40 16.69
C LYS A 439 -3.19 -38.94 16.78
N GLU A 440 -4.15 -39.73 16.32
CA GLU A 440 -4.21 -41.20 16.42
C GLU A 440 -3.67 -41.94 15.19
N VAL A 441 -3.18 -41.25 14.14
CA VAL A 441 -2.70 -41.92 12.91
C VAL A 441 -1.17 -41.98 12.83
N ILE A 442 -0.45 -41.51 13.85
CA ILE A 442 1.02 -41.67 13.94
C ILE A 442 1.28 -42.41 15.29
N GLY A 443 0.96 -43.70 15.30
CA GLY A 443 1.42 -44.68 16.26
C GLY A 443 2.45 -45.58 15.60
#